data_93643c531e4d72dad5c10459b293f143
#
_entry.id   93643c531e4d72dad5c10459b293f143
#
_cell.length_a   1.000
_cell.length_b   1.000
_cell.length_c   1.000
_cell.angle_alpha   90.00
_cell.angle_beta   90.00
_cell.angle_gamma   90.00
#
_symmetry.space_group_name_H-M   'P 1'
#
loop_
_entity.id
_entity.type
_entity.pdbx_description
1 polymer ?
#
loop_
_entity_poly.entity_id
_entity_poly.type
_entity_poly.pdbx_seq_one_letter_code
_entity_poly.pdbx_strand_id
1 'polypeptide(L)'
;MHIKKEDLTEAIMFYRAPGKAVCADVIPFFEDGEFKLFYLRDYRDIEAHGEGCPWCLLTTKDLVHYEDKGPVLLRGKEDEQDLYVFTGCCIKAGEEYVIFYTGHNPHLRAKGLPEQKILRATSRDLIHWEKDRNFVFEAPDWLEMHDFRDPFVFFDEEKKKYCMLIAGRLKNEDPVFSKGVTLIAYSDDLLHWVVDKEPFFAPHAYFTHECPDLFKMGDWWYLVFSEFTDKIVTTYRMSRTPYGPWISPKVNNFDGHAFYAAKSVSDGRRRILFGWNCIKLGEKDGAPWQWGGTIIPHEIVQEKDGTLSVKCPDEIVKQYGTALPLAEGRTLGSVEREKGITSIAEAEKGGDTYSLGGEGKSLALLGDLPENGRIEMAFTASDDCGDFGVYMRADEELNCFYAVKFESRFNRLALDIQPREDNTRHTQIDVERYCPIKAGEKNKLMIIFEGSVLEVYVNDKVAMSARMFDRKEGKFGIFAHNTNVRLEDIKLYR
;
A
#
# COMPACT_ATOMS: atom_id res chain seq x y z
N MET A 1 -37.41 -8.98 19.97
CA MET A 1 -37.00 -9.87 18.89
C MET A 1 -35.52 -10.10 19.08
N HIS A 2 -35.13 -11.24 19.68
CA HIS A 2 -33.73 -11.55 19.98
C HIS A 2 -33.03 -11.91 18.67
N ILE A 3 -32.14 -11.07 18.22
CA ILE A 3 -31.20 -11.39 17.15
C ILE A 3 -30.19 -12.39 17.72
N LYS A 4 -30.15 -13.57 17.16
CA LYS A 4 -29.20 -14.62 17.52
C LYS A 4 -27.78 -14.18 17.23
N LYS A 5 -26.91 -14.38 18.17
CA LYS A 5 -25.47 -14.09 18.20
C LYS A 5 -24.68 -15.13 17.37
N GLU A 6 -25.06 -15.36 16.10
CA GLU A 6 -24.48 -16.39 15.22
C GLU A 6 -24.29 -15.94 13.76
N ASP A 7 -24.17 -14.63 13.52
CA ASP A 7 -23.51 -14.15 12.31
C ASP A 7 -22.13 -13.63 12.72
N LEU A 8 -21.20 -14.55 12.89
CA LEU A 8 -19.77 -14.25 12.79
C LEU A 8 -19.56 -13.81 11.34
N THR A 9 -19.60 -12.52 11.11
CA THR A 9 -19.12 -11.91 9.86
C THR A 9 -17.77 -12.51 9.55
N GLU A 10 -17.63 -13.10 8.35
CA GLU A 10 -16.32 -13.56 7.86
C GLU A 10 -15.30 -12.46 8.11
N ALA A 11 -14.15 -12.82 8.68
CA ALA A 11 -13.09 -11.88 8.96
C ALA A 11 -12.64 -11.26 7.63
N ILE A 12 -12.74 -9.94 7.52
CA ILE A 12 -12.28 -9.19 6.36
C ILE A 12 -10.87 -8.71 6.69
N MET A 13 -9.83 -9.34 6.11
CA MET A 13 -8.44 -9.00 6.39
C MET A 13 -8.02 -7.66 5.82
N PHE A 14 -8.67 -7.23 4.74
CA PHE A 14 -8.35 -5.99 4.05
C PHE A 14 -9.60 -5.10 4.02
N TYR A 15 -9.60 -4.08 4.87
CA TYR A 15 -10.80 -3.27 5.07
C TYR A 15 -11.15 -2.44 3.83
N ARG A 16 -12.41 -2.54 3.40
CA ARG A 16 -13.05 -1.73 2.36
C ARG A 16 -14.13 -0.86 2.97
N ALA A 17 -14.20 0.39 2.51
CA ALA A 17 -15.32 1.25 2.88
C ALA A 17 -16.64 0.68 2.34
N PRO A 18 -17.76 0.86 3.08
CA PRO A 18 -19.05 0.30 2.68
C PRO A 18 -19.61 0.97 1.41
N GLY A 19 -20.41 0.21 0.67
CA GLY A 19 -21.08 0.66 -0.55
C GLY A 19 -20.12 0.88 -1.72
N LYS A 20 -20.23 2.02 -2.39
CA LYS A 20 -19.33 2.44 -3.48
C LYS A 20 -18.11 3.25 -2.99
N ALA A 21 -18.05 3.54 -1.69
CA ALA A 21 -16.99 4.34 -1.12
C ALA A 21 -15.64 3.61 -1.16
N VAL A 22 -14.56 4.38 -1.18
CA VAL A 22 -13.20 3.89 -1.06
C VAL A 22 -12.51 4.49 0.15
N CYS A 23 -11.55 3.77 0.69
CA CYS A 23 -10.63 4.29 1.69
C CYS A 23 -9.49 5.00 0.99
N ALA A 24 -9.09 6.14 1.53
CA ALA A 24 -7.84 6.78 1.14
C ALA A 24 -7.12 7.28 2.39
N ASP A 25 -5.91 7.68 2.23
CA ASP A 25 -4.95 8.23 3.21
C ASP A 25 -5.25 7.85 4.66
N VAL A 26 -4.59 6.82 5.14
CA VAL A 26 -4.78 6.34 6.51
C VAL A 26 -3.90 7.13 7.46
N ILE A 27 -4.48 7.66 8.51
CA ILE A 27 -3.80 8.37 9.59
C ILE A 27 -3.85 7.49 10.83
N PRO A 28 -2.81 6.65 11.05
CA PRO A 28 -2.83 5.69 12.14
C PRO A 28 -2.41 6.33 13.46
N PHE A 29 -3.10 5.96 14.51
CA PHE A 29 -2.78 6.27 15.90
C PHE A 29 -2.94 5.02 16.75
N PHE A 30 -2.09 4.80 17.74
CA PHE A 30 -2.15 3.61 18.60
C PHE A 30 -2.23 4.04 20.06
N GLU A 31 -3.22 3.52 20.76
CA GLU A 31 -3.40 3.76 22.18
C GLU A 31 -4.21 2.61 22.80
N ASP A 32 -3.93 2.30 24.07
CA ASP A 32 -4.63 1.30 24.87
C ASP A 32 -4.75 -0.09 24.20
N GLY A 33 -3.70 -0.48 23.45
CA GLY A 33 -3.64 -1.76 22.78
C GLY A 33 -4.51 -1.87 21.52
N GLU A 34 -4.96 -0.74 20.97
CA GLU A 34 -5.82 -0.68 19.80
C GLU A 34 -5.32 0.33 18.77
N PHE A 35 -5.30 -0.08 17.51
CA PHE A 35 -5.06 0.80 16.37
C PHE A 35 -6.32 1.62 16.09
N LYS A 36 -6.17 2.93 16.06
CA LYS A 36 -7.16 3.93 15.65
C LYS A 36 -6.75 4.41 14.26
N LEU A 37 -7.46 3.98 13.25
CA LEU A 37 -7.13 4.28 11.86
C LEU A 37 -8.14 5.30 11.35
N PHE A 38 -7.78 6.58 11.41
CA PHE A 38 -8.55 7.57 10.69
C PHE A 38 -8.26 7.43 9.20
N TYR A 39 -9.27 7.55 8.37
CA TYR A 39 -9.11 7.46 6.92
C TYR A 39 -10.08 8.38 6.20
N LEU A 40 -9.69 8.82 5.03
CA LEU A 40 -10.53 9.60 4.15
C LEU A 40 -11.54 8.65 3.50
N ARG A 41 -12.84 8.88 3.70
CA ARG A 41 -13.89 8.13 3.01
C ARG A 41 -14.38 8.93 1.82
N ASP A 42 -13.94 8.53 0.63
CA ASP A 42 -14.48 9.06 -0.61
C ASP A 42 -15.69 8.23 -1.04
N TYR A 43 -16.87 8.85 -1.02
CA TYR A 43 -18.13 8.16 -1.29
C TYR A 43 -18.31 7.76 -2.76
N ARG A 44 -17.60 8.40 -3.70
CA ARG A 44 -17.75 8.20 -5.16
C ARG A 44 -19.13 8.49 -5.72
N ASP A 45 -20.10 8.74 -4.90
CA ASP A 45 -21.50 9.00 -5.26
C ASP A 45 -21.88 10.40 -4.78
N ILE A 46 -21.52 11.39 -5.60
CA ILE A 46 -21.75 12.82 -5.32
C ILE A 46 -23.26 13.13 -5.27
N GLU A 47 -24.08 12.44 -6.07
CA GLU A 47 -25.53 12.66 -6.06
C GLU A 47 -26.18 12.27 -4.74
N ALA A 48 -25.71 11.15 -4.14
CA ALA A 48 -26.25 10.65 -2.89
C ALA A 48 -25.63 11.32 -1.65
N HIS A 49 -24.36 11.67 -1.70
CA HIS A 49 -23.59 12.11 -0.54
C HIS A 49 -23.12 13.55 -0.60
N GLY A 50 -23.20 14.22 -1.75
CA GLY A 50 -22.62 15.54 -2.02
C GLY A 50 -21.10 15.45 -2.23
N GLU A 51 -20.50 16.58 -2.62
CA GLU A 51 -19.06 16.71 -2.82
C GLU A 51 -18.31 16.73 -1.48
N GLY A 52 -17.04 16.27 -1.49
CA GLY A 52 -16.15 16.28 -0.34
C GLY A 52 -16.09 14.95 0.42
N CYS A 53 -15.10 14.84 1.30
CA CYS A 53 -14.88 13.64 2.11
C CYS A 53 -14.63 13.98 3.58
N PRO A 54 -15.21 13.23 4.54
CA PRO A 54 -14.86 13.30 5.96
C PRO A 54 -13.68 12.38 6.30
N TRP A 55 -13.14 12.51 7.51
CA TRP A 55 -12.43 11.39 8.13
C TRP A 55 -13.43 10.48 8.85
N CYS A 56 -13.29 9.19 8.58
CA CYS A 56 -13.93 8.13 9.35
C CYS A 56 -12.92 7.48 10.28
N LEU A 57 -13.39 6.85 11.33
CA LEU A 57 -12.56 6.11 12.28
C LEU A 57 -12.85 4.61 12.14
N LEU A 58 -11.79 3.84 11.93
CA LEU A 58 -11.76 2.40 11.97
C LEU A 58 -10.91 1.97 13.14
N THR A 59 -11.33 1.00 13.94
CA THR A 59 -10.53 0.49 15.05
C THR A 59 -10.26 -1.00 14.91
N THR A 60 -9.08 -1.44 15.36
CA THR A 60 -8.70 -2.85 15.38
C THR A 60 -7.65 -3.13 16.44
N LYS A 61 -7.72 -4.31 17.06
CA LYS A 61 -6.70 -4.81 18.00
C LYS A 61 -5.75 -5.83 17.38
N ASP A 62 -6.13 -6.39 16.25
CA ASP A 62 -5.46 -7.55 15.66
C ASP A 62 -5.27 -7.46 14.14
N LEU A 63 -5.55 -6.31 13.51
CA LEU A 63 -5.39 -6.07 12.08
C LEU A 63 -6.26 -6.97 11.18
N VAL A 64 -7.27 -7.62 11.75
CA VAL A 64 -8.15 -8.59 11.07
C VAL A 64 -9.62 -8.29 11.35
N HIS A 65 -9.94 -7.97 12.61
CA HIS A 65 -11.29 -7.60 13.00
C HIS A 65 -11.35 -6.09 13.14
N TYR A 66 -12.09 -5.48 12.24
CA TYR A 66 -12.25 -4.03 12.18
C TYR A 66 -13.63 -3.61 12.62
N GLU A 67 -13.70 -2.52 13.41
CA GLU A 67 -14.95 -1.87 13.76
C GLU A 67 -14.98 -0.47 13.13
N ASP A 68 -15.91 -0.26 12.18
CA ASP A 68 -16.14 1.04 11.55
C ASP A 68 -17.03 1.92 12.43
N LYS A 69 -16.45 2.97 13.00
CA LYS A 69 -17.17 3.97 13.81
C LYS A 69 -17.87 5.03 12.96
N GLY A 70 -17.67 5.02 11.65
CA GLY A 70 -18.21 6.01 10.74
C GLY A 70 -17.47 7.35 10.77
N PRO A 71 -18.10 8.42 10.22
CA PRO A 71 -17.51 9.75 10.17
C PRO A 71 -17.33 10.34 11.56
N VAL A 72 -16.10 10.75 11.91
CA VAL A 72 -15.77 11.39 13.19
C VAL A 72 -15.31 12.85 13.01
N LEU A 73 -14.60 13.18 11.94
CA LEU A 73 -14.28 14.55 11.56
C LEU A 73 -15.05 14.89 10.27
N LEU A 74 -16.16 15.61 10.44
CA LEU A 74 -17.07 15.90 9.33
C LEU A 74 -16.43 16.89 8.34
N ARG A 75 -16.74 16.77 7.07
CA ARG A 75 -16.41 17.76 6.05
C ARG A 75 -17.15 19.08 6.25
N GLY A 76 -16.58 20.15 5.72
CA GLY A 76 -17.23 21.46 5.66
C GLY A 76 -18.31 21.54 4.57
N LYS A 77 -18.91 22.72 4.47
CA LYS A 77 -19.83 23.07 3.38
C LYS A 77 -19.04 23.44 2.11
N GLU A 78 -19.75 23.63 0.98
CA GLU A 78 -19.15 23.98 -0.29
C GLU A 78 -18.30 25.27 -0.28
N ASP A 79 -18.61 26.21 0.60
CA ASP A 79 -17.90 27.47 0.75
C ASP A 79 -16.86 27.49 1.89
N GLU A 80 -16.81 26.41 2.68
CA GLU A 80 -15.83 26.26 3.79
C GLU A 80 -14.51 25.67 3.29
N GLN A 81 -13.42 25.95 3.98
CA GLN A 81 -12.06 25.53 3.60
C GLN A 81 -11.91 24.03 3.54
N ASP A 82 -12.57 23.28 4.40
CA ASP A 82 -12.46 21.84 4.54
C ASP A 82 -13.67 21.07 3.95
N LEU A 83 -14.09 21.48 2.76
CA LEU A 83 -15.02 20.70 1.94
C LEU A 83 -14.52 19.25 1.80
N TYR A 84 -13.22 19.08 1.59
CA TYR A 84 -12.51 17.82 1.73
C TYR A 84 -11.60 17.87 2.97
N VAL A 85 -11.78 16.94 3.88
CA VAL A 85 -10.88 16.74 5.02
C VAL A 85 -9.77 15.81 4.56
N PHE A 86 -8.65 16.38 4.09
CA PHE A 86 -7.50 15.65 3.58
C PHE A 86 -6.53 15.27 4.69
N THR A 87 -5.43 14.65 4.31
CA THR A 87 -4.45 14.01 5.20
C THR A 87 -3.91 14.93 6.30
N GLY A 88 -3.50 14.30 7.39
CA GLY A 88 -2.96 14.96 8.56
C GLY A 88 -2.35 13.99 9.56
N CYS A 89 -2.43 14.35 10.84
CA CYS A 89 -1.97 13.50 11.94
C CYS A 89 -2.86 13.67 13.17
N CYS A 90 -2.80 12.69 14.07
CA CYS A 90 -3.38 12.73 15.40
C CYS A 90 -2.27 12.60 16.43
N ILE A 91 -2.26 13.46 17.43
CA ILE A 91 -1.33 13.42 18.56
C ILE A 91 -2.09 13.53 19.89
N LYS A 92 -1.48 13.03 20.96
CA LYS A 92 -1.95 13.27 22.32
C LYS A 92 -1.17 14.41 22.95
N ALA A 93 -1.85 15.42 23.46
CA ALA A 93 -1.29 16.59 24.13
C ALA A 93 -1.94 16.77 25.51
N GLY A 94 -1.29 16.24 26.55
CA GLY A 94 -1.87 16.18 27.89
C GLY A 94 -3.08 15.26 27.94
N GLU A 95 -4.25 15.83 28.33
CA GLU A 95 -5.52 15.09 28.44
C GLU A 95 -6.37 15.16 27.16
N GLU A 96 -5.87 15.82 26.12
CA GLU A 96 -6.59 16.03 24.88
C GLU A 96 -5.87 15.36 23.70
N TYR A 97 -6.64 14.97 22.69
CA TYR A 97 -6.14 14.59 21.38
C TYR A 97 -6.27 15.78 20.45
N VAL A 98 -5.27 15.98 19.61
CA VAL A 98 -5.24 17.04 18.62
C VAL A 98 -5.04 16.44 17.24
N ILE A 99 -5.92 16.79 16.32
CA ILE A 99 -5.75 16.54 14.90
C ILE A 99 -5.28 17.84 14.24
N PHE A 100 -4.21 17.74 13.45
CA PHE A 100 -3.88 18.69 12.39
C PHE A 100 -4.19 18.02 11.07
N TYR A 101 -4.95 18.69 10.21
CA TYR A 101 -5.40 18.14 8.95
C TYR A 101 -5.39 19.18 7.84
N THR A 102 -5.40 18.73 6.61
CA THR A 102 -5.53 19.59 5.44
C THR A 102 -6.99 19.85 5.16
N GLY A 103 -7.40 21.10 5.26
CA GLY A 103 -8.67 21.55 4.71
C GLY A 103 -8.46 21.87 3.22
N HIS A 104 -9.11 21.14 2.35
CA HIS A 104 -9.02 21.33 0.90
C HIS A 104 -10.38 21.71 0.29
N ASN A 105 -10.35 22.77 -0.52
CA ASN A 105 -11.51 23.17 -1.28
C ASN A 105 -11.08 23.72 -2.68
N PRO A 106 -11.27 22.95 -3.76
CA PRO A 106 -10.83 23.32 -5.10
C PRO A 106 -11.54 24.55 -5.67
N HIS A 107 -12.75 24.87 -5.16
CA HIS A 107 -13.54 26.04 -5.61
C HIS A 107 -12.93 27.37 -5.15
N LEU A 108 -12.03 27.36 -4.15
CA LEU A 108 -11.38 28.55 -3.65
C LEU A 108 -10.33 29.11 -4.62
N ARG A 109 -9.71 28.27 -5.47
CA ARG A 109 -8.74 28.69 -6.47
C ARG A 109 -9.33 29.72 -7.44
N ALA A 110 -10.55 29.51 -7.90
CA ALA A 110 -11.24 30.45 -8.79
C ALA A 110 -11.50 31.83 -8.14
N LYS A 111 -11.48 31.90 -6.79
CA LYS A 111 -11.62 33.12 -6.01
C LYS A 111 -10.27 33.76 -5.65
N GLY A 112 -9.15 33.19 -6.11
CA GLY A 112 -7.79 33.65 -5.78
C GLY A 112 -7.38 33.32 -4.34
N LEU A 113 -8.04 32.36 -3.71
CA LEU A 113 -7.77 31.92 -2.34
C LEU A 113 -7.03 30.59 -2.33
N PRO A 114 -6.27 30.27 -1.26
CA PRO A 114 -5.60 28.97 -1.12
C PRO A 114 -6.60 27.82 -1.14
N GLU A 115 -6.33 26.81 -1.98
CA GLU A 115 -7.11 25.56 -1.98
C GLU A 115 -6.86 24.72 -0.75
N GLN A 116 -5.65 24.81 -0.19
CA GLN A 116 -5.20 23.99 0.92
C GLN A 116 -4.71 24.86 2.06
N LYS A 117 -5.15 24.53 3.27
CA LYS A 117 -4.69 25.12 4.52
C LYS A 117 -4.62 24.03 5.58
N ILE A 118 -3.74 24.20 6.55
CA ILE A 118 -3.71 23.33 7.71
C ILE A 118 -4.70 23.84 8.75
N LEU A 119 -5.57 22.97 9.18
CA LEU A 119 -6.61 23.22 10.18
C LEU A 119 -6.39 22.31 11.39
N ARG A 120 -7.13 22.60 12.47
CA ARG A 120 -6.98 21.93 13.76
C ARG A 120 -8.33 21.52 14.32
N ALA A 121 -8.38 20.35 14.98
CA ALA A 121 -9.50 19.93 15.80
C ALA A 121 -9.00 19.26 17.07
N THR A 122 -9.81 19.27 18.13
CA THR A 122 -9.51 18.63 19.42
C THR A 122 -10.60 17.66 19.82
N SER A 123 -10.22 16.66 20.63
CA SER A 123 -11.12 15.65 21.18
C SER A 123 -10.60 15.15 22.53
N ARG A 124 -11.50 14.55 23.33
CA ARG A 124 -11.12 13.82 24.55
C ARG A 124 -11.32 12.32 24.45
N ASP A 125 -11.92 11.85 23.35
CA ASP A 125 -12.32 10.46 23.19
C ASP A 125 -12.02 9.87 21.79
N LEU A 126 -11.38 10.65 20.89
CA LEU A 126 -11.06 10.30 19.51
C LEU A 126 -12.29 10.12 18.59
N ILE A 127 -13.50 10.35 19.10
CA ILE A 127 -14.77 10.18 18.37
C ILE A 127 -15.45 11.53 18.16
N HIS A 128 -15.54 12.34 19.21
CA HIS A 128 -16.18 13.64 19.15
C HIS A 128 -15.13 14.75 19.01
N TRP A 129 -15.07 15.36 17.84
CA TRP A 129 -14.08 16.35 17.47
C TRP A 129 -14.69 17.75 17.38
N GLU A 130 -14.04 18.70 18.03
CA GLU A 130 -14.35 20.13 17.92
C GLU A 130 -13.33 20.79 17.00
N LYS A 131 -13.80 21.33 15.86
CA LYS A 131 -12.96 22.10 14.93
C LYS A 131 -12.64 23.46 15.53
N ASP A 132 -11.35 23.77 15.60
CA ASP A 132 -10.89 25.09 16.03
C ASP A 132 -11.04 26.10 14.90
N ARG A 133 -12.13 26.83 14.90
CA ARG A 133 -12.45 27.82 13.85
C ARG A 133 -11.53 29.05 13.84
N ASN A 134 -10.75 29.24 14.89
CA ASN A 134 -9.80 30.35 14.99
C ASN A 134 -8.39 29.94 14.54
N PHE A 135 -8.15 28.66 14.40
CA PHE A 135 -6.88 28.13 13.93
C PHE A 135 -6.89 27.96 12.43
N VAL A 136 -6.01 28.67 11.73
CA VAL A 136 -5.76 28.54 10.31
C VAL A 136 -4.26 28.74 10.07
N PHE A 137 -3.61 27.76 9.45
CA PHE A 137 -2.19 27.84 9.13
C PHE A 137 -2.00 27.73 7.62
N GLU A 138 -1.50 28.81 7.02
CA GLU A 138 -1.39 29.00 5.57
C GLU A 138 0.08 29.00 5.12
N ALA A 139 0.27 28.73 3.85
CA ALA A 139 1.57 28.82 3.21
C ALA A 139 2.11 30.26 3.26
N PRO A 140 3.37 30.47 3.71
CA PRO A 140 4.01 31.77 3.58
C PRO A 140 4.25 32.15 2.11
N ASP A 141 4.45 33.46 1.83
CA ASP A 141 4.52 34.03 0.47
C ASP A 141 5.59 33.42 -0.47
N TRP A 142 6.61 32.80 0.09
CA TRP A 142 7.69 32.15 -0.66
C TRP A 142 7.38 30.72 -1.10
N LEU A 143 6.21 30.19 -0.72
CA LEU A 143 5.68 28.90 -1.15
C LEU A 143 4.52 29.06 -2.12
N GLU A 144 4.25 28.01 -2.88
CA GLU A 144 3.05 27.91 -3.69
C GLU A 144 1.83 27.71 -2.79
N MET A 145 0.86 28.65 -2.87
CA MET A 145 -0.27 28.74 -1.95
C MET A 145 -1.28 27.59 -2.06
N HIS A 146 -1.24 26.83 -3.15
CA HIS A 146 -2.18 25.73 -3.44
C HIS A 146 -1.66 24.34 -3.05
N ASP A 147 -0.40 24.26 -2.62
CA ASP A 147 0.29 23.03 -2.24
C ASP A 147 0.95 23.18 -0.88
N PHE A 148 0.12 23.18 0.19
CA PHE A 148 0.56 23.27 1.57
C PHE A 148 -0.34 22.37 2.43
N ARG A 149 0.09 21.09 2.63
CA ARG A 149 -0.77 20.03 3.14
C ARG A 149 -0.05 18.96 3.93
N ASP A 150 -0.83 17.99 4.40
CA ASP A 150 -0.42 16.73 5.01
C ASP A 150 0.45 16.91 6.25
N PRO A 151 0.00 17.67 7.26
CA PRO A 151 0.80 17.93 8.47
C PRO A 151 1.07 16.62 9.22
N PHE A 152 2.32 16.48 9.67
CA PHE A 152 2.75 15.42 10.58
C PHE A 152 3.47 16.04 11.77
N VAL A 153 2.93 15.89 12.97
CA VAL A 153 3.44 16.53 14.18
C VAL A 153 4.14 15.53 15.09
N PHE A 154 5.30 15.92 15.58
CA PHE A 154 6.05 15.22 16.64
C PHE A 154 6.64 16.21 17.64
N PHE A 155 6.95 15.74 18.83
CA PHE A 155 7.66 16.54 19.83
C PHE A 155 9.16 16.24 19.77
N ASP A 156 9.97 17.27 19.64
CA ASP A 156 11.42 17.18 19.71
C ASP A 156 11.90 17.39 21.15
N GLU A 157 12.36 16.33 21.78
CA GLU A 157 12.81 16.34 23.17
C GLU A 157 14.07 17.18 23.40
N GLU A 158 14.94 17.34 22.39
CA GLU A 158 16.16 18.13 22.49
C GLU A 158 15.84 19.62 22.37
N LYS A 159 15.03 19.99 21.40
CA LYS A 159 14.60 21.39 21.17
C LYS A 159 13.50 21.83 22.12
N LYS A 160 12.83 20.89 22.79
CA LYS A 160 11.63 21.13 23.62
C LYS A 160 10.53 21.88 22.87
N LYS A 161 10.32 21.48 21.61
CA LYS A 161 9.31 22.09 20.72
C LYS A 161 8.51 21.03 19.98
N TYR A 162 7.30 21.38 19.64
CA TYR A 162 6.56 20.65 18.64
C TYR A 162 7.09 21.00 17.25
N CYS A 163 7.29 19.99 16.43
CA CYS A 163 7.71 20.10 15.06
C CYS A 163 6.60 19.57 14.16
N MET A 164 6.31 20.26 13.06
CA MET A 164 5.34 19.83 12.06
C MET A 164 6.05 19.71 10.71
N LEU A 165 6.07 18.50 10.15
CA LEU A 165 6.44 18.29 8.75
C LEU A 165 5.24 18.60 7.88
N ILE A 166 5.47 19.20 6.70
CA ILE A 166 4.41 19.64 5.80
C ILE A 166 4.86 19.36 4.36
N ALA A 167 3.99 18.80 3.55
CA ALA A 167 4.18 18.75 2.11
C ALA A 167 3.98 20.15 1.51
N GLY A 168 4.98 20.64 0.79
CA GLY A 168 4.91 21.96 0.17
C GLY A 168 5.66 22.04 -1.14
N ARG A 169 5.55 23.20 -1.82
CA ARG A 169 6.24 23.46 -3.07
C ARG A 169 6.86 24.85 -3.06
N LEU A 170 8.10 24.93 -3.54
CA LEU A 170 8.83 26.19 -3.61
C LEU A 170 8.24 27.09 -4.72
N LYS A 171 8.06 28.35 -4.42
CA LYS A 171 7.68 29.40 -5.38
C LYS A 171 8.96 30.02 -5.96
N ASN A 172 9.57 29.31 -6.89
CA ASN A 172 10.82 29.69 -7.53
C ASN A 172 10.77 29.32 -9.03
N GLU A 173 11.88 29.56 -9.76
CA GLU A 173 12.02 29.31 -11.20
C GLU A 173 12.41 27.84 -11.53
N ASP A 174 12.50 26.95 -10.54
CA ASP A 174 12.79 25.53 -10.79
C ASP A 174 11.71 24.89 -11.68
N PRO A 175 12.07 23.82 -12.39
CA PRO A 175 11.09 23.04 -13.16
C PRO A 175 9.94 22.57 -12.28
N VAL A 176 8.73 22.54 -12.81
CA VAL A 176 7.50 22.25 -12.09
C VAL A 176 7.55 20.92 -11.31
N PHE A 177 8.24 19.93 -11.86
CA PHE A 177 8.40 18.61 -11.24
C PHE A 177 9.59 18.49 -10.25
N SER A 178 10.21 19.62 -9.90
CA SER A 178 11.35 19.67 -8.98
C SER A 178 11.10 20.55 -7.76
N LYS A 179 9.91 21.13 -7.64
CA LYS A 179 9.56 22.10 -6.59
C LYS A 179 9.07 21.49 -5.29
N GLY A 180 8.77 20.19 -5.28
CA GLY A 180 8.28 19.49 -4.10
C GLY A 180 9.33 19.41 -2.99
N VAL A 181 8.91 19.76 -1.78
CA VAL A 181 9.73 19.74 -0.58
C VAL A 181 8.93 19.21 0.61
N THR A 182 9.63 18.66 1.58
CA THR A 182 9.11 18.53 2.93
C THR A 182 9.59 19.74 3.73
N LEU A 183 8.65 20.50 4.26
CA LEU A 183 8.89 21.66 5.13
C LEU A 183 8.92 21.24 6.59
N ILE A 184 9.44 22.12 7.46
CA ILE A 184 9.30 21.99 8.91
C ILE A 184 8.82 23.30 9.50
N ALA A 185 7.87 23.21 10.42
CA ALA A 185 7.42 24.32 11.26
C ALA A 185 7.56 23.98 12.73
N TYR A 186 7.74 24.99 13.56
CA TYR A 186 7.93 24.85 15.00
C TYR A 186 6.84 25.58 15.78
N SER A 187 6.47 25.00 16.93
CA SER A 187 5.53 25.58 17.88
C SER A 187 5.91 25.24 19.33
N ASP A 188 5.60 26.15 20.25
CA ASP A 188 5.72 25.89 21.69
C ASP A 188 4.39 25.43 22.31
N ASP A 189 3.25 25.66 21.66
CA ASP A 189 1.91 25.54 22.23
C ASP A 189 0.86 24.84 21.36
N LEU A 190 1.26 24.31 20.16
CA LEU A 190 0.36 23.70 19.16
C LEU A 190 -0.67 24.67 18.55
N LEU A 191 -0.55 25.97 18.81
CA LEU A 191 -1.43 27.02 18.30
C LEU A 191 -0.68 27.98 17.36
N HIS A 192 0.54 28.36 17.73
CA HIS A 192 1.34 29.31 16.98
C HIS A 192 2.50 28.57 16.28
N TRP A 193 2.48 28.56 14.97
CA TRP A 193 3.47 27.83 14.14
C TRP A 193 4.29 28.78 13.29
N VAL A 194 5.58 28.52 13.19
CA VAL A 194 6.51 29.25 12.34
C VAL A 194 7.20 28.27 11.40
N VAL A 195 7.00 28.45 10.08
CA VAL A 195 7.68 27.65 9.05
C VAL A 195 9.13 28.08 8.97
N ASP A 196 10.05 27.11 9.02
CA ASP A 196 11.46 27.38 8.76
C ASP A 196 11.65 27.79 7.28
N LYS A 197 12.55 28.75 7.04
CA LYS A 197 12.86 29.19 5.67
C LYS A 197 13.63 28.15 4.86
N GLU A 198 14.38 27.28 5.55
CA GLU A 198 15.07 26.18 4.93
C GLU A 198 14.17 24.93 4.95
N PRO A 199 13.92 24.31 3.78
CA PRO A 199 13.15 23.06 3.74
C PRO A 199 13.84 21.96 4.56
N PHE A 200 13.02 21.14 5.22
CA PHE A 200 13.49 19.96 5.94
C PHE A 200 14.13 18.91 5.00
N PHE A 201 13.56 18.75 3.81
CA PHE A 201 14.08 17.89 2.76
C PHE A 201 13.69 18.43 1.38
N ALA A 202 14.67 18.73 0.54
CA ALA A 202 14.50 19.30 -0.80
C ALA A 202 15.44 18.62 -1.80
N PRO A 203 15.10 17.44 -2.33
CA PRO A 203 15.94 16.73 -3.29
C PRO A 203 15.88 17.28 -4.72
N HIS A 204 14.99 18.26 -5.01
CA HIS A 204 14.72 18.83 -6.34
C HIS A 204 14.38 17.78 -7.41
N ALA A 205 13.63 16.76 -7.04
CA ALA A 205 13.35 15.60 -7.87
C ALA A 205 11.85 15.31 -8.08
N TYR A 206 10.96 15.89 -7.25
CA TYR A 206 9.57 15.49 -7.22
C TYR A 206 8.62 16.69 -7.32
N PHE A 207 7.41 16.42 -7.84
CA PHE A 207 6.33 17.42 -7.83
C PHE A 207 5.91 17.74 -6.39
N THR A 208 5.78 16.73 -5.54
CA THR A 208 5.37 16.86 -4.14
C THR A 208 5.92 15.70 -3.31
N HIS A 209 5.91 15.89 -1.98
CA HIS A 209 6.21 14.86 -0.97
C HIS A 209 4.97 14.67 -0.10
N GLU A 210 3.98 13.92 -0.59
CA GLU A 210 2.71 13.72 0.13
C GLU A 210 2.85 12.86 1.37
N CYS A 211 1.96 13.07 2.33
CA CYS A 211 1.80 12.22 3.51
C CYS A 211 3.10 11.98 4.30
N PRO A 212 3.88 13.03 4.66
CA PRO A 212 5.12 12.80 5.39
C PRO A 212 4.87 12.07 6.71
N ASP A 213 5.81 11.17 7.07
CA ASP A 213 5.86 10.43 8.32
C ASP A 213 7.33 10.35 8.76
N LEU A 214 7.59 10.55 10.06
CA LEU A 214 8.94 10.53 10.62
C LEU A 214 8.99 9.65 11.85
N PHE A 215 9.88 8.67 11.86
CA PHE A 215 10.05 7.80 13.02
C PHE A 215 11.48 7.33 13.20
N LYS A 216 11.77 6.89 14.42
CA LYS A 216 13.02 6.23 14.77
C LYS A 216 12.79 4.73 14.94
N MET A 217 13.69 3.91 14.39
CA MET A 217 13.73 2.47 14.60
C MET A 217 15.20 2.05 14.75
N GLY A 218 15.54 1.41 15.86
CA GLY A 218 16.93 1.17 16.21
C GLY A 218 17.74 2.49 16.27
N ASP A 219 18.87 2.51 15.58
CA ASP A 219 19.77 3.66 15.52
C ASP A 219 19.50 4.59 14.32
N TRP A 220 18.42 4.37 13.58
CA TRP A 220 18.09 5.11 12.38
C TRP A 220 16.80 5.87 12.49
N TRP A 221 16.75 7.04 11.85
CA TRP A 221 15.58 7.83 11.57
C TRP A 221 15.14 7.61 10.13
N TYR A 222 13.82 7.60 9.91
CA TYR A 222 13.21 7.38 8.62
C TYR A 222 12.21 8.48 8.32
N LEU A 223 12.41 9.15 7.18
CA LEU A 223 11.45 10.06 6.58
C LEU A 223 10.73 9.29 5.48
N VAL A 224 9.44 9.08 5.66
CA VAL A 224 8.55 8.44 4.67
C VAL A 224 7.73 9.51 3.98
N PHE A 225 7.51 9.38 2.71
CA PHE A 225 6.60 10.23 1.93
C PHE A 225 6.14 9.48 0.68
N SER A 226 5.05 9.96 0.07
CA SER A 226 4.52 9.42 -1.19
C SER A 226 4.76 10.41 -2.33
N GLU A 227 5.07 9.88 -3.51
CA GLU A 227 5.33 10.68 -4.69
C GLU A 227 4.66 10.09 -5.92
N PHE A 228 4.27 10.93 -6.88
CA PHE A 228 3.61 10.53 -8.12
C PHE A 228 4.24 11.15 -9.38
N THR A 229 5.47 11.61 -9.29
CA THR A 229 6.15 12.34 -10.37
C THR A 229 6.52 11.44 -11.53
N ASP A 230 7.34 10.43 -11.29
CA ASP A 230 7.75 9.41 -12.26
C ASP A 230 7.19 8.02 -11.90
N LYS A 231 6.80 7.86 -10.65
CA LYS A 231 6.21 6.64 -10.08
C LYS A 231 5.08 7.06 -9.15
N ILE A 232 4.20 6.12 -8.86
CA ILE A 232 3.21 6.26 -7.79
C ILE A 232 3.65 5.29 -6.70
N VAL A 233 4.34 5.78 -5.68
CA VAL A 233 4.92 4.94 -4.64
C VAL A 233 5.03 5.67 -3.30
N THR A 234 4.95 4.93 -2.21
CA THR A 234 5.39 5.38 -0.89
C THR A 234 6.87 5.00 -0.70
N THR A 235 7.70 5.99 -0.48
CA THR A 235 9.16 5.87 -0.41
C THR A 235 9.70 6.32 0.93
N TYR A 236 10.94 5.97 1.25
CA TYR A 236 11.61 6.44 2.46
C TYR A 236 13.04 6.92 2.23
N ARG A 237 13.50 7.72 3.17
CA ARG A 237 14.90 8.11 3.34
C ARG A 237 15.33 7.73 4.75
N MET A 238 16.62 7.51 4.96
CA MET A 238 17.16 7.13 6.26
C MET A 238 18.30 8.06 6.69
N SER A 239 18.45 8.26 8.01
CA SER A 239 19.50 9.10 8.59
C SER A 239 19.86 8.64 10.00
N ARG A 240 21.02 9.07 10.50
CA ARG A 240 21.42 8.87 11.90
C ARG A 240 20.83 9.94 12.84
N THR A 241 20.29 11.01 12.29
CA THR A 241 19.68 12.10 13.06
C THR A 241 18.28 12.40 12.53
N PRO A 242 17.39 13.00 13.33
CA PRO A 242 16.03 13.33 12.90
C PRO A 242 15.99 14.41 11.80
N TYR A 243 17.08 15.09 11.56
CA TYR A 243 17.18 16.23 10.63
C TYR A 243 18.04 15.94 9.38
N GLY A 244 18.43 14.69 9.16
CA GLY A 244 19.33 14.33 8.06
C GLY A 244 20.82 14.40 8.45
N PRO A 245 21.77 14.36 7.51
CA PRO A 245 21.51 14.23 6.07
C PRO A 245 20.79 12.92 5.71
N TRP A 246 19.91 13.00 4.72
CA TRP A 246 19.07 11.89 4.30
C TRP A 246 19.74 11.03 3.23
N ILE A 247 19.77 9.73 3.46
CA ILE A 247 20.31 8.72 2.55
C ILE A 247 19.14 8.05 1.82
N SER A 248 19.23 7.93 0.50
CA SER A 248 18.33 7.11 -0.31
C SER A 248 18.93 5.73 -0.50
N PRO A 249 18.40 4.66 0.10
CA PRO A 249 18.87 3.31 -0.18
C PRO A 249 18.50 2.86 -1.59
N LYS A 250 19.18 1.81 -2.08
CA LYS A 250 18.95 1.29 -3.44
C LYS A 250 17.48 0.87 -3.67
N VAL A 251 16.87 0.25 -2.68
CA VAL A 251 15.44 -0.06 -2.64
C VAL A 251 14.85 0.78 -1.52
N ASN A 252 14.12 1.82 -1.88
CA ASN A 252 13.64 2.85 -0.97
C ASN A 252 12.11 2.98 -0.93
N ASN A 253 11.42 2.03 -1.53
CA ASN A 253 9.96 1.95 -1.50
C ASN A 253 9.50 0.65 -0.82
N PHE A 254 8.36 0.69 -0.17
CA PHE A 254 7.82 -0.45 0.58
C PHE A 254 7.10 -1.45 -0.32
N ASP A 255 6.44 -0.95 -1.38
CA ASP A 255 5.63 -1.73 -2.29
C ASP A 255 5.70 -1.16 -3.73
N GLY A 256 4.90 -1.71 -4.66
CA GLY A 256 4.72 -1.21 -6.03
C GLY A 256 3.76 -0.02 -6.10
N HIS A 257 3.38 0.37 -7.34
CA HIS A 257 2.53 1.54 -7.57
C HIS A 257 1.05 1.34 -7.22
N ALA A 258 0.63 0.12 -6.94
CA ALA A 258 -0.73 -0.14 -6.51
C ALA A 258 -0.95 0.02 -4.99
N PHE A 259 0.08 0.44 -4.26
CA PHE A 259 0.04 0.74 -2.82
C PHE A 259 0.55 2.16 -2.58
N TYR A 260 -0.27 3.01 -1.96
CA TYR A 260 0.03 4.44 -1.90
C TYR A 260 -0.36 5.11 -0.58
N ALA A 261 0.16 6.33 -0.38
CA ALA A 261 -0.11 7.28 0.71
C ALA A 261 0.03 6.66 2.11
N ALA A 262 1.03 5.78 2.27
CA ALA A 262 1.15 5.01 3.49
C ALA A 262 1.82 5.81 4.61
N LYS A 263 1.24 5.69 5.81
CA LYS A 263 1.76 6.21 7.09
C LYS A 263 1.84 5.09 8.11
N SER A 264 2.68 5.27 9.13
CA SER A 264 2.97 4.18 10.06
C SER A 264 2.74 4.55 11.52
N VAL A 265 2.49 3.53 12.34
CA VAL A 265 2.41 3.66 13.79
C VAL A 265 3.05 2.44 14.46
N SER A 266 3.64 2.66 15.63
CA SER A 266 4.18 1.58 16.47
C SER A 266 3.17 1.19 17.55
N ASP A 267 3.03 -0.13 17.78
CA ASP A 267 2.30 -0.69 18.93
C ASP A 267 3.21 -0.90 20.15
N GLY A 268 4.45 -0.36 20.11
CA GLY A 268 5.47 -0.53 21.14
C GLY A 268 6.35 -1.76 20.95
N ARG A 269 6.01 -2.68 20.04
CA ARG A 269 6.78 -3.90 19.72
C ARG A 269 7.25 -3.91 18.29
N ARG A 270 6.39 -3.52 17.38
CA ARG A 270 6.59 -3.48 15.94
C ARG A 270 6.00 -2.19 15.36
N ARG A 271 6.25 -1.93 14.10
CA ARG A 271 5.69 -0.80 13.39
C ARG A 271 4.89 -1.29 12.21
N ILE A 272 3.64 -0.85 12.12
CA ILE A 272 2.72 -1.18 11.03
C ILE A 272 2.59 0.03 10.12
N LEU A 273 2.75 -0.21 8.83
CA LEU A 273 2.55 0.73 7.74
C LEU A 273 1.17 0.48 7.15
N PHE A 274 0.32 1.50 7.11
CA PHE A 274 -1.01 1.43 6.52
C PHE A 274 -1.05 2.29 5.26
N GLY A 275 -1.33 1.66 4.14
CA GLY A 275 -1.57 2.34 2.88
C GLY A 275 -2.85 1.82 2.26
N TRP A 276 -3.20 2.31 1.08
CA TRP A 276 -4.34 1.79 0.34
C TRP A 276 -3.91 1.17 -0.99
N ASN A 277 -4.43 -0.04 -1.23
CA ASN A 277 -4.30 -0.70 -2.52
C ASN A 277 -5.31 -0.08 -3.48
N CYS A 278 -4.80 0.58 -4.53
CA CYS A 278 -5.57 1.33 -5.50
C CYS A 278 -6.70 0.51 -6.12
N ILE A 279 -7.81 1.17 -6.46
CA ILE A 279 -8.84 0.61 -7.35
C ILE A 279 -8.59 1.03 -8.81
N LYS A 280 -9.34 0.42 -9.72
CA LYS A 280 -9.40 0.82 -11.11
C LYS A 280 -10.81 1.28 -11.47
N LEU A 281 -10.93 2.12 -12.49
CA LEU A 281 -12.22 2.65 -12.96
C LEU A 281 -13.19 1.52 -13.30
N GLY A 282 -14.36 1.52 -12.66
CA GLY A 282 -15.39 0.51 -12.85
C GLY A 282 -14.99 -0.90 -12.40
N GLU A 283 -13.93 -1.02 -11.59
CA GLU A 283 -13.40 -2.30 -11.10
C GLU A 283 -13.13 -3.31 -12.23
N LYS A 284 -12.38 -2.85 -13.25
CA LYS A 284 -11.97 -3.64 -14.42
C LYS A 284 -10.45 -3.69 -14.56
N ASP A 285 -9.92 -4.84 -14.96
CA ASP A 285 -8.48 -5.06 -15.10
C ASP A 285 -7.80 -4.12 -16.10
N GLY A 286 -8.43 -3.88 -17.25
CA GLY A 286 -7.90 -3.00 -18.29
C GLY A 286 -8.11 -1.50 -18.06
N ALA A 287 -8.83 -1.11 -17.01
CA ALA A 287 -9.18 0.28 -16.75
C ALA A 287 -8.05 1.05 -16.03
N PRO A 288 -8.04 2.39 -16.13
CA PRO A 288 -7.08 3.22 -15.43
C PRO A 288 -7.17 3.08 -13.90
N TRP A 289 -6.01 3.14 -13.25
CA TRP A 289 -5.91 3.25 -11.80
C TRP A 289 -6.55 4.53 -11.29
N GLN A 290 -7.16 4.45 -10.12
CA GLN A 290 -7.81 5.56 -9.44
C GLN A 290 -7.25 5.75 -8.03
N TRP A 291 -7.40 6.96 -7.50
CA TRP A 291 -7.10 7.30 -6.12
C TRP A 291 -8.02 6.57 -5.15
N GLY A 292 -7.48 6.13 -4.01
CA GLY A 292 -8.20 5.38 -2.98
C GLY A 292 -8.37 3.89 -3.31
N GLY A 293 -8.83 3.13 -2.34
CA GLY A 293 -9.00 1.69 -2.48
C GLY A 293 -9.31 0.96 -1.17
N THR A 294 -8.53 -0.07 -0.92
CA THR A 294 -8.66 -0.98 0.24
C THR A 294 -7.47 -0.77 1.18
N ILE A 295 -7.69 -0.68 2.47
CA ILE A 295 -6.61 -0.53 3.47
C ILE A 295 -5.81 -1.82 3.55
N ILE A 296 -4.50 -1.71 3.36
CA ILE A 296 -3.53 -2.81 3.48
C ILE A 296 -2.53 -2.47 4.59
N PRO A 297 -2.40 -3.33 5.61
CA PRO A 297 -1.33 -3.21 6.60
C PRO A 297 -0.10 -4.02 6.19
N HIS A 298 1.09 -3.43 6.29
CA HIS A 298 2.37 -4.12 6.23
C HIS A 298 3.12 -3.95 7.56
N GLU A 299 3.79 -4.98 8.03
CA GLU A 299 4.72 -4.86 9.15
C GLU A 299 6.10 -4.45 8.61
N ILE A 300 6.63 -3.32 9.11
CA ILE A 300 7.97 -2.86 8.75
C ILE A 300 9.02 -3.69 9.50
N VAL A 301 10.01 -4.16 8.75
CA VAL A 301 11.17 -4.88 9.27
C VAL A 301 12.42 -4.08 8.99
N GLN A 302 13.24 -3.85 10.02
CA GLN A 302 14.55 -3.22 9.86
C GLN A 302 15.62 -4.28 9.61
N GLU A 303 16.34 -4.17 8.50
CA GLU A 303 17.48 -5.01 8.16
C GLU A 303 18.73 -4.59 8.97
N LYS A 304 19.74 -5.44 8.99
CA LYS A 304 20.99 -5.20 9.76
C LYS A 304 21.74 -3.93 9.37
N ASP A 305 21.63 -3.52 8.12
CA ASP A 305 22.25 -2.29 7.59
C ASP A 305 21.39 -1.05 7.81
N GLY A 306 20.22 -1.19 8.41
CA GLY A 306 19.24 -0.14 8.65
C GLY A 306 18.25 0.06 7.50
N THR A 307 18.38 -0.63 6.37
CA THR A 307 17.36 -0.56 5.33
C THR A 307 16.04 -1.19 5.80
N LEU A 308 14.93 -0.75 5.22
CA LEU A 308 13.61 -1.25 5.57
C LEU A 308 13.10 -2.22 4.51
N SER A 309 12.46 -3.25 5.00
CA SER A 309 11.65 -4.20 4.24
C SER A 309 10.26 -4.33 4.87
N VAL A 310 9.36 -5.08 4.24
CA VAL A 310 8.02 -5.30 4.76
C VAL A 310 7.62 -6.76 4.66
N LYS A 311 6.82 -7.20 5.64
CA LYS A 311 6.17 -8.51 5.65
C LYS A 311 4.67 -8.38 5.93
N CYS A 312 3.93 -9.44 5.65
CA CYS A 312 2.55 -9.56 6.10
C CYS A 312 2.48 -9.65 7.63
N PRO A 313 1.58 -8.94 8.30
CA PRO A 313 1.32 -9.16 9.73
C PRO A 313 0.92 -10.60 10.03
N ASP A 314 1.49 -11.19 11.07
CA ASP A 314 1.28 -12.59 11.44
C ASP A 314 -0.19 -12.92 11.73
N GLU A 315 -0.96 -11.95 12.20
CA GLU A 315 -2.39 -12.07 12.49
C GLU A 315 -3.20 -12.36 11.22
N ILE A 316 -2.85 -11.71 10.12
CA ILE A 316 -3.49 -11.95 8.81
C ILE A 316 -3.12 -13.34 8.31
N VAL A 317 -1.85 -13.72 8.40
CA VAL A 317 -1.39 -15.05 7.98
C VAL A 317 -2.14 -16.17 8.73
N LYS A 318 -2.41 -15.99 10.01
CA LYS A 318 -3.08 -16.98 10.87
C LYS A 318 -4.56 -17.19 10.55
N GLN A 319 -5.22 -16.24 9.86
CA GLN A 319 -6.64 -16.40 9.50
C GLN A 319 -6.87 -17.55 8.51
N TYR A 320 -5.89 -17.78 7.64
CA TYR A 320 -5.94 -18.87 6.67
C TYR A 320 -5.33 -20.14 7.28
N GLY A 321 -6.12 -20.86 8.07
CA GLY A 321 -5.63 -22.03 8.86
C GLY A 321 -5.97 -23.40 8.27
N THR A 322 -6.95 -23.48 7.36
CA THR A 322 -7.43 -24.74 6.78
C THR A 322 -6.71 -25.03 5.48
N ALA A 323 -5.81 -26.01 5.48
CA ALA A 323 -5.15 -26.46 4.25
C ALA A 323 -6.14 -27.14 3.31
N LEU A 324 -6.11 -26.76 2.05
CA LEU A 324 -6.88 -27.39 0.99
C LEU A 324 -6.01 -28.43 0.25
N PRO A 325 -6.60 -29.56 -0.18
CA PRO A 325 -5.86 -30.53 -0.98
C PRO A 325 -5.52 -29.93 -2.35
N LEU A 326 -4.28 -30.07 -2.76
CA LEU A 326 -3.90 -29.82 -4.15
C LEU A 326 -4.38 -31.00 -5.00
N ALA A 327 -4.95 -30.71 -6.16
CA ALA A 327 -5.28 -31.76 -7.13
C ALA A 327 -3.98 -32.43 -7.59
N GLU A 328 -4.06 -33.72 -7.98
CA GLU A 328 -2.97 -34.33 -8.72
C GLU A 328 -2.79 -33.50 -10.00
N GLY A 329 -1.62 -32.85 -10.10
CA GLY A 329 -1.34 -31.84 -11.10
C GLY A 329 -1.63 -32.36 -12.51
N ARG A 330 -2.66 -31.77 -13.16
CA ARG A 330 -2.85 -31.96 -14.59
C ARG A 330 -1.71 -31.24 -15.29
N THR A 331 -0.71 -31.96 -15.74
CA THR A 331 0.33 -31.45 -16.64
C THR A 331 -0.32 -31.14 -17.98
N LEU A 332 -0.48 -29.90 -18.34
CA LEU A 332 -0.83 -29.50 -19.68
C LEU A 332 0.42 -29.56 -20.52
N GLY A 333 0.46 -30.57 -21.37
CA GLY A 333 1.53 -30.60 -22.33
C GLY A 333 1.99 -31.97 -22.77
N SER A 334 1.12 -32.81 -23.20
CA SER A 334 1.46 -33.76 -24.30
C SER A 334 1.10 -33.11 -25.64
N VAL A 335 1.28 -31.82 -25.80
CA VAL A 335 1.09 -31.19 -27.10
C VAL A 335 2.32 -31.45 -27.92
N GLU A 336 2.23 -32.56 -28.62
CA GLU A 336 2.93 -32.90 -29.86
C GLU A 336 4.44 -32.61 -29.90
N ARG A 337 5.23 -33.61 -29.59
CA ARG A 337 6.67 -33.69 -29.89
C ARG A 337 7.03 -33.35 -31.34
N GLU A 338 6.05 -33.19 -32.22
CA GLU A 338 6.25 -32.91 -33.64
C GLU A 338 6.55 -31.46 -33.99
N LYS A 339 6.42 -30.51 -33.05
CA LYS A 339 6.66 -29.07 -33.31
C LYS A 339 7.81 -28.45 -32.51
N GLY A 340 8.74 -29.24 -32.00
CA GLY A 340 9.93 -28.69 -31.35
C GLY A 340 9.72 -28.05 -30.00
N ILE A 341 8.57 -28.26 -29.33
CA ILE A 341 8.34 -27.92 -27.96
C ILE A 341 8.85 -29.07 -27.10
N THR A 342 10.05 -28.91 -26.59
CA THR A 342 10.65 -29.88 -25.69
C THR A 342 10.32 -29.57 -24.28
N SER A 343 9.81 -30.56 -23.63
CA SER A 343 9.70 -30.84 -22.19
C SER A 343 8.58 -30.19 -21.39
N ILE A 344 7.94 -31.08 -20.82
CA ILE A 344 6.93 -31.01 -19.81
C ILE A 344 7.58 -31.44 -18.52
N ALA A 345 7.27 -30.74 -17.43
CA ALA A 345 7.67 -31.18 -16.12
C ALA A 345 7.19 -32.59 -15.88
N GLU A 346 8.07 -33.51 -15.68
CA GLU A 346 7.76 -34.71 -14.92
C GLU A 346 7.61 -34.24 -13.46
N ALA A 347 6.36 -34.15 -13.00
CA ALA A 347 6.10 -34.08 -11.59
C ALA A 347 6.61 -35.39 -11.00
N GLU A 348 7.78 -35.37 -10.38
CA GLU A 348 8.24 -36.53 -9.64
C GLU A 348 7.22 -36.75 -8.49
N LYS A 349 6.51 -37.89 -8.57
CA LYS A 349 5.67 -38.39 -7.47
C LYS A 349 6.56 -38.74 -6.28
N GLY A 350 6.67 -37.81 -5.37
CA GLY A 350 7.50 -38.02 -4.18
C GLY A 350 7.38 -36.90 -3.14
N GLY A 351 6.17 -36.42 -2.89
CA GLY A 351 5.91 -35.31 -1.95
C GLY A 351 5.50 -34.01 -2.65
N ASP A 352 5.48 -32.93 -1.89
CA ASP A 352 4.99 -31.60 -2.33
C ASP A 352 6.03 -30.81 -3.17
N THR A 353 6.81 -31.52 -4.03
CA THR A 353 7.89 -30.94 -4.83
C THR A 353 7.58 -31.07 -6.33
N TYR A 354 7.76 -29.94 -7.04
CA TYR A 354 7.65 -29.87 -8.50
C TYR A 354 8.96 -29.34 -9.09
N SER A 355 9.46 -30.02 -10.11
CA SER A 355 10.58 -29.54 -10.91
C SER A 355 10.06 -29.16 -12.29
N LEU A 356 10.09 -27.86 -12.59
CA LEU A 356 9.69 -27.30 -13.87
C LEU A 356 10.93 -26.87 -14.62
N GLY A 357 11.01 -27.15 -15.93
CA GLY A 357 12.19 -26.73 -16.65
C GLY A 357 12.25 -27.09 -18.10
N GLY A 358 13.32 -26.65 -18.78
CA GLY A 358 13.62 -26.89 -20.19
C GLY A 358 13.47 -25.64 -21.07
N GLU A 359 13.72 -25.86 -22.37
CA GLU A 359 13.39 -24.86 -23.39
C GLU A 359 11.87 -24.79 -23.59
N GLY A 360 11.32 -23.58 -23.69
CA GLY A 360 9.90 -23.35 -23.82
C GLY A 360 9.17 -23.27 -22.50
N LYS A 361 7.91 -23.65 -22.46
CA LYS A 361 7.01 -23.49 -21.30
C LYS A 361 6.72 -24.82 -20.61
N SER A 362 6.93 -24.87 -19.33
CA SER A 362 6.61 -26.00 -18.46
C SER A 362 5.61 -25.50 -17.40
N LEU A 363 4.55 -26.27 -17.13
CA LEU A 363 3.50 -25.85 -16.20
C LEU A 363 2.70 -27.01 -15.60
N ALA A 364 2.04 -26.76 -14.49
CA ALA A 364 1.08 -27.66 -13.87
C ALA A 364 -0.08 -26.87 -13.26
N LEU A 365 -1.33 -27.32 -13.49
CA LEU A 365 -2.51 -26.83 -12.78
C LEU A 365 -2.74 -27.70 -11.55
N LEU A 366 -2.90 -27.08 -10.37
CA LEU A 366 -2.88 -27.74 -9.08
C LEU A 366 -4.24 -27.78 -8.37
N GLY A 367 -5.29 -27.22 -8.98
CA GLY A 367 -6.64 -27.22 -8.44
C GLY A 367 -7.37 -25.91 -8.60
N ASP A 368 -8.57 -25.84 -8.03
CA ASP A 368 -9.38 -24.64 -8.01
C ASP A 368 -8.94 -23.70 -6.88
N LEU A 369 -8.94 -22.38 -7.16
CA LEU A 369 -8.75 -21.38 -6.13
C LEU A 369 -10.08 -21.07 -5.43
N PRO A 370 -10.09 -20.95 -4.08
CA PRO A 370 -11.21 -20.34 -3.38
C PRO A 370 -11.30 -18.84 -3.71
N GLU A 371 -12.38 -18.17 -3.34
CA GLU A 371 -12.54 -16.73 -3.50
C GLU A 371 -11.49 -15.96 -2.67
N ASN A 372 -11.23 -16.43 -1.45
CA ASN A 372 -10.25 -15.89 -0.52
C ASN A 372 -9.30 -17.00 -0.08
N GLY A 373 -8.03 -16.69 0.09
CA GLY A 373 -7.08 -17.71 0.49
C GLY A 373 -5.64 -17.24 0.57
N ARG A 374 -4.80 -18.18 0.95
CA ARG A 374 -3.35 -18.00 1.04
C ARG A 374 -2.62 -19.14 0.34
N ILE A 375 -1.63 -18.79 -0.48
CA ILE A 375 -0.69 -19.73 -1.09
C ILE A 375 0.67 -19.53 -0.45
N GLU A 376 1.33 -20.61 -0.10
CA GLU A 376 2.71 -20.62 0.35
C GLU A 376 3.51 -21.63 -0.44
N MET A 377 4.76 -21.29 -0.75
CA MET A 377 5.72 -22.21 -1.33
C MET A 377 7.15 -21.74 -1.12
N ALA A 378 8.08 -22.67 -1.23
CA ALA A 378 9.48 -22.36 -1.43
C ALA A 378 9.86 -22.61 -2.89
N PHE A 379 10.82 -21.85 -3.41
CA PHE A 379 11.31 -22.04 -4.76
C PHE A 379 12.82 -21.79 -4.86
N THR A 380 13.44 -22.48 -5.82
CA THR A 380 14.85 -22.30 -6.17
C THR A 380 14.97 -22.29 -7.68
N ALA A 381 15.36 -21.16 -8.28
CA ALA A 381 15.66 -21.07 -9.69
C ALA A 381 17.11 -21.50 -9.94
N SER A 382 17.36 -22.27 -11.00
CA SER A 382 18.72 -22.74 -11.33
C SER A 382 19.56 -21.70 -12.06
N ASP A 383 18.90 -20.73 -12.69
CA ASP A 383 19.52 -19.68 -13.49
C ASP A 383 18.73 -18.37 -13.35
N ASP A 384 19.23 -17.31 -13.95
CA ASP A 384 18.64 -15.95 -13.94
C ASP A 384 18.12 -15.55 -15.34
N CYS A 385 17.82 -16.50 -16.21
CA CYS A 385 17.56 -16.21 -17.62
C CYS A 385 16.09 -16.17 -17.99
N GLY A 386 15.23 -16.98 -17.34
CA GLY A 386 13.84 -17.16 -17.71
C GLY A 386 12.84 -16.59 -16.73
N ASP A 387 11.58 -16.86 -17.01
CA ASP A 387 10.43 -16.43 -16.22
C ASP A 387 9.79 -17.63 -15.53
N PHE A 388 9.32 -17.46 -14.32
CA PHE A 388 8.56 -18.49 -13.61
C PHE A 388 7.58 -17.87 -12.63
N GLY A 389 6.64 -18.64 -12.15
CA GLY A 389 5.69 -18.12 -11.17
C GLY A 389 4.43 -18.94 -11.00
N VAL A 390 3.35 -18.25 -10.69
CA VAL A 390 2.07 -18.80 -10.29
C VAL A 390 0.97 -18.25 -11.17
N TYR A 391 0.11 -19.14 -11.68
CA TYR A 391 -1.16 -18.77 -12.28
C TYR A 391 -2.23 -18.69 -11.21
N MET A 392 -2.99 -17.61 -11.25
CA MET A 392 -4.14 -17.34 -10.39
C MET A 392 -5.38 -17.22 -11.27
N ARG A 393 -6.47 -17.84 -10.83
CA ARG A 393 -7.78 -17.78 -11.51
C ARG A 393 -7.71 -18.07 -13.02
N ALA A 394 -6.87 -19.05 -13.38
CA ALA A 394 -6.71 -19.45 -14.78
C ALA A 394 -7.90 -20.31 -15.26
N ASP A 395 -8.26 -20.19 -16.54
CA ASP A 395 -9.10 -21.19 -17.19
C ASP A 395 -8.32 -22.48 -17.46
N GLU A 396 -9.01 -23.57 -17.80
CA GLU A 396 -8.39 -24.88 -18.04
C GLU A 396 -7.48 -24.91 -19.27
N GLU A 397 -7.76 -24.07 -20.25
CA GLU A 397 -7.03 -23.94 -21.50
C GLU A 397 -5.91 -22.90 -21.43
N LEU A 398 -5.80 -22.14 -20.31
CA LEU A 398 -4.84 -21.05 -20.13
C LEU A 398 -4.95 -19.93 -21.18
N ASN A 399 -6.16 -19.67 -21.65
CA ASN A 399 -6.44 -18.50 -22.48
C ASN A 399 -6.61 -17.23 -21.63
N CYS A 400 -7.03 -17.44 -20.37
CA CYS A 400 -7.34 -16.39 -19.44
C CYS A 400 -6.71 -16.67 -18.07
N PHE A 401 -5.92 -15.74 -17.52
CA PHE A 401 -5.29 -15.89 -16.19
C PHE A 401 -4.69 -14.59 -15.67
N TYR A 402 -4.39 -14.57 -14.39
CA TYR A 402 -3.41 -13.67 -13.77
C TYR A 402 -2.13 -14.46 -13.53
N ALA A 403 -0.98 -13.86 -13.81
CA ALA A 403 0.32 -14.48 -13.52
C ALA A 403 1.13 -13.61 -12.57
N VAL A 404 1.32 -14.11 -11.36
CA VAL A 404 2.35 -13.61 -10.47
C VAL A 404 3.65 -14.21 -10.91
N LYS A 405 4.51 -13.44 -11.59
CA LYS A 405 5.70 -13.96 -12.23
C LYS A 405 6.99 -13.29 -11.80
N PHE A 406 8.02 -14.07 -11.65
CA PHE A 406 9.38 -13.61 -11.52
C PHE A 406 10.01 -13.54 -12.92
N GLU A 407 10.45 -12.35 -13.28
CA GLU A 407 11.23 -12.12 -14.50
C GLU A 407 12.68 -11.89 -14.09
N SER A 408 13.41 -12.99 -13.91
CA SER A 408 14.76 -12.99 -13.32
C SER A 408 15.72 -12.08 -14.08
N ARG A 409 15.64 -12.05 -15.41
CA ARG A 409 16.43 -11.16 -16.28
C ARG A 409 16.29 -9.68 -15.95
N PHE A 410 15.11 -9.27 -15.47
CA PHE A 410 14.80 -7.88 -15.12
C PHE A 410 14.85 -7.63 -13.61
N ASN A 411 15.19 -8.63 -12.81
CA ASN A 411 15.16 -8.55 -11.34
C ASN A 411 13.81 -8.04 -10.82
N ARG A 412 12.69 -8.52 -11.37
CA ARG A 412 11.37 -8.06 -10.96
C ARG A 412 10.37 -9.20 -10.71
N LEU A 413 9.50 -8.93 -9.74
CA LEU A 413 8.23 -9.57 -9.55
C LEU A 413 7.18 -8.74 -10.28
N ALA A 414 6.24 -9.37 -10.99
CA ALA A 414 5.24 -8.67 -11.77
C ALA A 414 3.90 -9.40 -11.77
N LEU A 415 2.81 -8.65 -11.92
CA LEU A 415 1.50 -9.18 -12.26
C LEU A 415 1.25 -8.98 -13.75
N ASP A 416 1.08 -10.06 -14.48
CA ASP A 416 0.67 -10.08 -15.89
C ASP A 416 -0.77 -10.59 -15.99
N ILE A 417 -1.59 -9.93 -16.81
CA ILE A 417 -3.02 -10.24 -16.99
C ILE A 417 -3.26 -10.73 -18.41
N GLN A 418 -3.91 -11.87 -18.57
CA GLN A 418 -4.25 -12.44 -19.88
C GLN A 418 -5.75 -12.79 -19.98
N PRO A 419 -6.39 -12.57 -21.14
CA PRO A 419 -5.87 -11.85 -22.32
C PRO A 419 -5.73 -10.35 -22.02
N ARG A 420 -4.83 -9.71 -22.73
CA ARG A 420 -4.74 -8.26 -22.71
C ARG A 420 -5.82 -7.68 -23.62
N GLU A 421 -6.48 -6.61 -23.18
CA GLU A 421 -7.54 -5.95 -23.99
C GLU A 421 -7.02 -5.44 -25.32
N ASP A 422 -5.77 -5.03 -25.37
CA ASP A 422 -5.12 -4.52 -26.55
C ASP A 422 -3.70 -5.06 -26.70
N ASN A 423 -3.55 -6.08 -27.55
CA ASN A 423 -2.26 -6.69 -27.85
C ASN A 423 -1.30 -5.74 -28.59
N THR A 424 -1.75 -4.56 -28.99
CA THR A 424 -0.91 -3.55 -29.65
C THR A 424 -0.25 -2.60 -28.66
N ARG A 425 -0.67 -2.58 -27.40
CA ARG A 425 -0.03 -1.77 -26.36
C ARG A 425 1.28 -2.40 -25.91
N HIS A 426 2.31 -1.56 -25.84
CA HIS A 426 3.65 -1.99 -25.42
C HIS A 426 3.77 -2.18 -23.89
N THR A 427 2.87 -1.62 -23.10
CA THR A 427 2.81 -1.81 -21.65
C THR A 427 2.05 -3.09 -21.34
N GLN A 428 2.74 -4.08 -20.82
CA GLN A 428 2.23 -5.43 -20.69
C GLN A 428 2.11 -5.91 -19.24
N ILE A 429 2.72 -5.18 -18.32
CA ILE A 429 2.75 -5.51 -16.91
C ILE A 429 1.83 -4.54 -16.18
N ASP A 430 0.89 -5.07 -15.40
CA ASP A 430 -0.05 -4.27 -14.64
C ASP A 430 0.60 -3.63 -13.41
N VAL A 431 1.33 -4.44 -12.64
CA VAL A 431 2.11 -4.01 -11.47
C VAL A 431 3.46 -4.71 -11.50
N GLU A 432 4.49 -4.00 -11.07
CA GLU A 432 5.84 -4.56 -10.93
C GLU A 432 6.53 -4.11 -9.64
N ARG A 433 7.47 -4.94 -9.19
CA ARG A 433 8.29 -4.70 -8.01
C ARG A 433 9.72 -5.19 -8.23
N TYR A 434 10.73 -4.38 -7.89
CA TYR A 434 12.11 -4.85 -7.87
C TYR A 434 12.26 -6.00 -6.88
N CYS A 435 12.63 -7.17 -7.39
CA CYS A 435 12.76 -8.41 -6.62
C CYS A 435 13.83 -9.29 -7.27
N PRO A 436 15.11 -9.09 -6.94
CA PRO A 436 16.18 -9.90 -7.49
C PRO A 436 16.16 -11.30 -6.88
N ILE A 437 16.14 -12.31 -7.75
CA ILE A 437 16.26 -13.72 -7.39
C ILE A 437 17.64 -14.20 -7.82
N LYS A 438 18.40 -14.75 -6.89
CA LYS A 438 19.71 -15.31 -7.19
C LYS A 438 19.60 -16.80 -7.49
N ALA A 439 20.30 -17.22 -8.53
CA ALA A 439 20.36 -18.63 -8.90
C ALA A 439 20.89 -19.51 -7.77
N GLY A 440 20.22 -20.63 -7.52
CA GLY A 440 20.57 -21.59 -6.49
C GLY A 440 20.17 -21.21 -5.06
N GLU A 441 19.67 -19.99 -4.82
CA GLU A 441 19.15 -19.60 -3.51
C GLU A 441 17.70 -20.06 -3.30
N LYS A 442 17.41 -20.64 -2.14
CA LYS A 442 16.04 -21.00 -1.75
C LYS A 442 15.30 -19.75 -1.28
N ASN A 443 14.16 -19.46 -1.88
CA ASN A 443 13.30 -18.33 -1.60
C ASN A 443 11.94 -18.81 -1.10
N LYS A 444 11.22 -17.94 -0.39
CA LYS A 444 9.83 -18.14 0.05
C LYS A 444 8.91 -17.22 -0.73
N LEU A 445 7.77 -17.74 -1.15
CA LEU A 445 6.68 -17.00 -1.73
C LEU A 445 5.43 -17.20 -0.87
N MET A 446 4.77 -16.11 -0.51
CA MET A 446 3.44 -16.12 0.07
C MET A 446 2.55 -15.18 -0.73
N ILE A 447 1.37 -15.66 -1.08
CA ILE A 447 0.34 -14.90 -1.79
C ILE A 447 -0.92 -14.95 -0.95
N ILE A 448 -1.49 -13.78 -0.61
CA ILE A 448 -2.79 -13.66 0.04
C ILE A 448 -3.73 -12.98 -0.94
N PHE A 449 -4.93 -13.51 -1.07
CA PHE A 449 -5.93 -12.95 -1.95
C PHE A 449 -7.32 -12.95 -1.29
N GLU A 450 -8.02 -11.82 -1.42
CA GLU A 450 -9.35 -11.60 -0.88
C GLU A 450 -10.19 -10.77 -1.86
N GLY A 451 -11.23 -11.37 -2.42
CA GLY A 451 -12.00 -10.74 -3.49
C GLY A 451 -11.11 -10.32 -4.65
N SER A 452 -10.98 -9.03 -4.93
CA SER A 452 -10.07 -8.50 -5.96
C SER A 452 -8.66 -8.19 -5.46
N VAL A 453 -8.42 -8.15 -4.15
CA VAL A 453 -7.10 -7.83 -3.57
C VAL A 453 -6.14 -9.01 -3.77
N LEU A 454 -4.92 -8.70 -4.14
CA LEU A 454 -3.81 -9.63 -4.27
C LEU A 454 -2.58 -9.03 -3.59
N GLU A 455 -2.09 -9.70 -2.55
CA GLU A 455 -0.90 -9.34 -1.81
C GLU A 455 0.17 -10.42 -1.95
N VAL A 456 1.33 -10.06 -2.47
CA VAL A 456 2.44 -10.99 -2.72
C VAL A 456 3.62 -10.62 -1.86
N TYR A 457 4.15 -11.59 -1.12
CA TYR A 457 5.32 -11.40 -0.25
C TYR A 457 6.42 -12.38 -0.63
N VAL A 458 7.64 -11.87 -0.79
CA VAL A 458 8.83 -12.68 -1.09
C VAL A 458 9.85 -12.51 0.03
N ASN A 459 10.24 -13.62 0.64
CA ASN A 459 11.26 -13.71 1.70
C ASN A 459 10.98 -12.84 2.93
N ASP A 460 9.72 -12.47 3.20
CA ASP A 460 9.34 -11.51 4.24
C ASP A 460 10.09 -10.16 4.11
N LYS A 461 10.38 -9.74 2.87
CA LYS A 461 11.17 -8.56 2.54
C LYS A 461 10.55 -7.68 1.46
N VAL A 462 9.98 -8.29 0.45
CA VAL A 462 9.41 -7.61 -0.71
C VAL A 462 7.91 -7.84 -0.72
N ALA A 463 7.14 -6.76 -0.78
CA ALA A 463 5.70 -6.81 -0.99
C ALA A 463 5.34 -6.28 -2.38
N MET A 464 4.27 -6.81 -2.94
CA MET A 464 3.62 -6.31 -4.14
C MET A 464 2.10 -6.43 -3.99
N SER A 465 1.47 -5.28 -3.77
CA SER A 465 0.01 -5.14 -3.81
C SER A 465 -0.48 -5.06 -5.25
N ALA A 466 -1.58 -5.74 -5.55
CA ALA A 466 -2.17 -5.78 -6.89
C ALA A 466 -3.68 -6.05 -6.85
N ARG A 467 -4.32 -6.08 -8.01
CA ARG A 467 -5.76 -6.35 -8.16
C ARG A 467 -6.06 -7.41 -9.22
N MET A 468 -7.15 -8.16 -8.97
CA MET A 468 -7.73 -9.13 -9.89
C MET A 468 -9.24 -8.90 -9.95
N PHE A 469 -9.73 -8.08 -10.90
CA PHE A 469 -11.13 -7.64 -10.92
C PHE A 469 -12.04 -8.54 -11.77
N ASP A 470 -11.61 -8.88 -12.99
CA ASP A 470 -12.53 -9.45 -14.00
C ASP A 470 -12.81 -10.92 -13.76
N ARG A 471 -11.94 -11.62 -13.03
CA ARG A 471 -12.13 -13.04 -12.70
C ARG A 471 -12.15 -13.23 -11.19
N LYS A 472 -13.15 -13.94 -10.71
CA LYS A 472 -13.33 -14.30 -9.31
C LYS A 472 -12.99 -15.76 -9.02
N GLU A 473 -13.04 -16.60 -10.03
CA GLU A 473 -12.84 -18.04 -9.96
C GLU A 473 -11.81 -18.50 -10.99
N GLY A 474 -11.31 -19.71 -10.84
CA GLY A 474 -10.40 -20.37 -11.78
C GLY A 474 -9.36 -21.22 -11.08
N LYS A 475 -8.42 -21.73 -11.86
CA LYS A 475 -7.39 -22.66 -11.41
C LYS A 475 -6.19 -21.94 -10.82
N PHE A 476 -5.57 -22.59 -9.86
CA PHE A 476 -4.23 -22.35 -9.39
C PHE A 476 -3.25 -23.20 -10.18
N GLY A 477 -2.15 -22.61 -10.60
CA GLY A 477 -1.10 -23.33 -11.32
C GLY A 477 0.28 -22.75 -11.10
N ILE A 478 1.29 -23.48 -11.53
CA ILE A 478 2.70 -23.08 -11.48
C ILE A 478 3.29 -23.21 -12.89
N PHE A 479 4.26 -22.37 -13.21
CA PHE A 479 4.90 -22.39 -14.52
C PHE A 479 6.37 -21.97 -14.47
N ALA A 480 7.12 -22.41 -15.49
CA ALA A 480 8.44 -21.93 -15.84
C ALA A 480 8.53 -21.74 -17.35
N HIS A 481 9.31 -20.78 -17.81
CA HIS A 481 9.54 -20.47 -19.20
C HIS A 481 11.03 -20.19 -19.43
N ASN A 482 11.70 -21.02 -20.20
CA ASN A 482 13.13 -20.95 -20.51
C ASN A 482 14.04 -20.87 -19.26
N THR A 483 13.66 -21.54 -18.18
CA THR A 483 14.43 -21.68 -16.94
C THR A 483 14.07 -22.96 -16.24
N ASN A 484 14.92 -23.41 -15.31
CA ASN A 484 14.60 -24.51 -14.42
C ASN A 484 14.32 -23.97 -13.04
N VAL A 485 13.19 -24.35 -12.46
CA VAL A 485 12.79 -23.99 -11.12
C VAL A 485 12.29 -25.21 -10.35
N ARG A 486 12.75 -25.33 -9.13
CA ARG A 486 12.24 -26.30 -8.16
C ARG A 486 11.33 -25.58 -7.20
N LEU A 487 10.11 -26.09 -7.06
CA LEU A 487 9.07 -25.57 -6.16
C LEU A 487 8.78 -26.64 -5.10
N GLU A 488 8.79 -26.24 -3.85
CA GLU A 488 8.67 -27.15 -2.69
C GLU A 488 7.63 -26.59 -1.72
N ASP A 489 7.08 -27.47 -0.91
CA ASP A 489 6.18 -27.11 0.21
C ASP A 489 4.98 -26.28 -0.25
N ILE A 490 4.44 -26.58 -1.46
CA ILE A 490 3.30 -25.83 -2.00
C ILE A 490 2.06 -26.14 -1.18
N LYS A 491 1.44 -25.09 -0.64
CA LYS A 491 0.25 -25.18 0.20
C LYS A 491 -0.75 -24.11 -0.19
N LEU A 492 -2.00 -24.52 -0.26
CA LEU A 492 -3.15 -23.64 -0.43
C LEU A 492 -4.00 -23.70 0.83
N TYR A 493 -4.36 -22.55 1.38
CA TYR A 493 -5.18 -22.43 2.58
C TYR A 493 -6.41 -21.59 2.32
N ARG A 494 -7.45 -21.93 3.06
CA ARG A 494 -8.68 -21.15 3.17
C ARG A 494 -8.91 -20.70 4.61
#